data_7e73603bf850aa57c1eb010eaa3fd3c5
#
_entry.id   7e73603bf850aa57c1eb010eaa3fd3c5
#
_cell.length_a   1.000
_cell.length_b   1.000
_cell.length_c   1.000
_cell.angle_alpha   90.00
_cell.angle_beta   90.00
_cell.angle_gamma   90.00
#
_symmetry.space_group_name_H-M   'P 1'
#
loop_
_entity.id
_entity.type
_entity.pdbx_description
1 polymer ?
#
loop_
_entity_poly.entity_id
_entity_poly.type
_entity_poly.pdbx_seq_one_letter_code
_entity_poly.pdbx_strand_id
1 'polypeptide(L)'
;MCLPGIFGIHCLQYSVFEKWVDETLSAELSDEIVAFCFNLYDDGDGNWSAEIIGAGSFDEENSDWACDEVFSSRKTPLRWKSNKSWEKVLSSFQSVLNTYLKQGKHARLLLEKKGLGFGFVDGDLVLVS
;
A
#
# COMPACT_ATOMS: atom_id res chain seq x y z
N MET A 1 1.75 -10.75 -16.29
CA MET A 1 1.46 -9.41 -16.81
C MET A 1 -0.04 -9.26 -17.06
N CYS A 2 -0.60 -8.14 -16.70
CA CYS A 2 -1.99 -7.87 -16.97
C CYS A 2 -2.15 -7.22 -18.34
N LEU A 3 -3.14 -7.67 -19.09
CA LEU A 3 -3.50 -7.09 -20.39
C LEU A 3 -4.81 -6.35 -20.19
N PRO A 4 -4.79 -5.06 -19.97
CA PRO A 4 -5.99 -4.30 -19.63
C PRO A 4 -7.04 -4.41 -20.71
N GLY A 5 -8.25 -4.74 -20.30
CA GLY A 5 -9.41 -4.70 -21.17
C GLY A 5 -9.53 -5.80 -22.23
N ILE A 6 -8.55 -6.70 -22.36
CA ILE A 6 -8.58 -7.70 -23.43
C ILE A 6 -9.50 -8.87 -23.10
N PHE A 7 -9.42 -9.41 -21.90
CA PHE A 7 -10.21 -10.58 -21.53
C PHE A 7 -11.07 -10.35 -20.29
N GLY A 8 -11.33 -9.08 -19.95
CA GLY A 8 -12.01 -8.77 -18.71
C GLY A 8 -11.20 -9.15 -17.48
N ILE A 9 -9.91 -9.43 -17.64
CA ILE A 9 -9.02 -9.74 -16.54
C ILE A 9 -8.63 -8.44 -15.90
N HIS A 10 -8.83 -8.37 -14.59
CA HIS A 10 -8.48 -7.20 -13.80
C HIS A 10 -7.31 -7.52 -12.90
N CYS A 11 -6.42 -6.58 -12.75
CA CYS A 11 -5.37 -6.64 -11.77
C CYS A 11 -4.88 -5.23 -11.49
N LEU A 12 -4.12 -5.08 -10.42
CA LEU A 12 -3.53 -3.81 -10.06
C LEU A 12 -2.42 -3.47 -11.05
N GLN A 13 -2.57 -2.36 -11.77
CA GLN A 13 -1.55 -1.89 -12.71
C GLN A 13 -0.63 -0.89 -12.02
N TYR A 14 0.64 -0.95 -12.37
CA TYR A 14 1.64 -0.07 -11.77
C TYR A 14 1.31 1.41 -11.97
N SER A 15 0.89 1.81 -13.18
CA SER A 15 0.59 3.21 -13.47
C SER A 15 -0.52 3.77 -12.57
N VAL A 16 -1.52 2.95 -12.26
CA VAL A 16 -2.61 3.32 -11.36
C VAL A 16 -2.09 3.45 -9.93
N PHE A 17 -1.28 2.49 -9.49
CA PHE A 17 -0.65 2.51 -8.18
C PHE A 17 0.24 3.74 -8.01
N GLU A 18 1.11 3.98 -8.99
CA GLU A 18 2.04 5.11 -8.96
C GLU A 18 1.31 6.44 -8.84
N LYS A 19 0.27 6.64 -9.64
CA LYS A 19 -0.52 7.88 -9.59
C LYS A 19 -1.14 8.08 -8.22
N TRP A 20 -1.72 7.03 -7.66
CA TRP A 20 -2.36 7.10 -6.35
C TRP A 20 -1.36 7.43 -5.25
N VAL A 21 -0.20 6.77 -5.23
CA VAL A 21 0.84 7.05 -4.23
C VAL A 21 1.34 8.48 -4.39
N ASP A 22 1.61 8.91 -5.62
CA ASP A 22 2.11 10.27 -5.88
C ASP A 22 1.12 11.33 -5.38
N GLU A 23 -0.17 11.15 -5.68
CA GLU A 23 -1.20 12.08 -5.23
C GLU A 23 -1.34 12.06 -3.70
N THR A 24 -1.32 10.88 -3.10
CA THR A 24 -1.47 10.73 -1.65
C THR A 24 -0.33 11.39 -0.89
N LEU A 25 0.91 11.13 -1.32
CA LEU A 25 2.09 11.62 -0.61
C LEU A 25 2.49 13.04 -0.99
N SER A 26 1.83 13.64 -1.99
CA SER A 26 2.01 15.04 -2.34
C SER A 26 1.20 15.98 -1.44
N ALA A 27 0.28 15.45 -0.66
CA ALA A 27 -0.47 16.22 0.32
C ALA A 27 0.46 16.68 1.45
N GLU A 28 -0.01 17.65 2.22
CA GLU A 28 0.72 18.08 3.41
C GLU A 28 0.68 16.97 4.46
N LEU A 29 1.84 16.41 4.78
CA LEU A 29 1.97 15.30 5.71
C LEU A 29 2.39 15.80 7.08
N SER A 30 1.94 15.09 8.12
CA SER A 30 2.32 15.38 9.50
C SER A 30 3.80 15.09 9.72
N ASP A 31 4.48 15.97 10.46
CA ASP A 31 5.85 15.76 10.91
C ASP A 31 5.98 14.63 11.93
N GLU A 32 4.84 14.18 12.47
CA GLU A 32 4.82 13.10 13.45
C GLU A 32 4.97 11.71 12.83
N ILE A 33 4.94 11.58 11.50
CA ILE A 33 5.05 10.29 10.84
C ILE A 33 6.45 9.73 11.00
N VAL A 34 6.52 8.55 11.62
CA VAL A 34 7.76 7.81 11.88
C VAL A 34 7.89 6.62 10.92
N ALA A 35 6.74 6.06 10.50
CA ALA A 35 6.70 4.90 9.63
C ALA A 35 5.45 4.95 8.75
N PHE A 36 5.49 4.24 7.62
CA PHE A 36 4.33 4.10 6.74
C PHE A 36 3.90 2.64 6.64
N CYS A 37 2.60 2.45 6.46
CA CYS A 37 2.03 1.12 6.23
C CYS A 37 0.95 1.20 5.15
N PHE A 38 1.00 0.24 4.22
CA PHE A 38 -0.05 0.06 3.22
C PHE A 38 -0.99 -1.03 3.72
N ASN A 39 -2.20 -0.66 4.08
CA ASN A 39 -3.23 -1.59 4.54
C ASN A 39 -4.08 -2.03 3.35
N LEU A 40 -4.22 -3.35 3.17
CA LEU A 40 -5.05 -3.93 2.13
C LEU A 40 -6.33 -4.49 2.72
N TYR A 41 -7.39 -4.41 1.92
CA TYR A 41 -8.72 -4.89 2.28
C TYR A 41 -9.29 -5.77 1.17
N ASP A 42 -9.89 -6.88 1.56
CA ASP A 42 -10.74 -7.70 0.69
C ASP A 42 -12.17 -7.18 0.84
N ASP A 43 -12.66 -6.50 -0.18
CA ASP A 43 -13.99 -5.88 -0.15
C ASP A 43 -15.07 -6.80 -0.70
N GLY A 44 -14.73 -8.04 -1.05
CA GLY A 44 -15.66 -9.03 -1.56
C GLY A 44 -15.90 -8.94 -3.06
N ASP A 45 -16.35 -10.03 -3.65
CA ASP A 45 -16.73 -10.11 -5.06
C ASP A 45 -15.61 -9.67 -6.03
N GLY A 46 -14.37 -9.97 -5.68
CA GLY A 46 -13.23 -9.59 -6.50
C GLY A 46 -12.84 -8.12 -6.41
N ASN A 47 -13.37 -7.39 -5.43
CA ASN A 47 -13.02 -6.00 -5.18
C ASN A 47 -12.00 -5.92 -4.06
N TRP A 48 -10.99 -5.09 -4.28
CA TRP A 48 -9.88 -4.90 -3.34
C TRP A 48 -9.61 -3.42 -3.17
N SER A 49 -9.08 -3.07 -2.01
CA SER A 49 -8.69 -1.69 -1.77
C SER A 49 -7.46 -1.61 -0.89
N ALA A 50 -6.84 -0.45 -0.89
CA ALA A 50 -5.68 -0.17 -0.04
C ALA A 50 -5.70 1.27 0.42
N GLU A 51 -5.12 1.50 1.59
CA GLU A 51 -4.87 2.83 2.13
C GLU A 51 -3.41 2.93 2.55
N ILE A 52 -2.91 4.16 2.61
CA ILE A 52 -1.62 4.44 3.22
C ILE A 52 -1.90 5.04 4.58
N ILE A 53 -1.28 4.51 5.61
CA ILE A 53 -1.26 5.16 6.91
C ILE A 53 0.14 5.63 7.24
N GLY A 54 0.22 6.76 7.94
CA GLY A 54 1.44 7.20 8.59
C GLY A 54 1.29 6.97 10.07
N ALA A 55 2.25 6.30 10.66
CA ALA A 55 2.23 5.95 12.08
C ALA A 55 3.20 6.83 12.86
N GLY A 56 2.84 7.14 14.11
CA GLY A 56 3.65 7.96 15.02
C GLY A 56 4.68 7.16 15.78
N SER A 57 4.75 5.86 15.57
CA SER A 57 5.75 4.99 16.22
C SER A 57 6.11 3.84 15.30
N PHE A 58 7.17 3.13 15.65
CA PHE A 58 7.59 1.93 14.92
C PHE A 58 8.29 0.96 15.86
N ASP A 59 7.94 -0.32 15.73
CA ASP A 59 8.57 -1.41 16.48
C ASP A 59 8.62 -2.64 15.55
N GLU A 60 9.80 -3.05 15.13
CA GLU A 60 9.93 -4.17 14.20
C GLU A 60 9.48 -5.51 14.79
N GLU A 61 9.35 -5.60 16.11
CA GLU A 61 8.94 -6.82 16.81
C GLU A 61 7.48 -6.83 17.19
N ASN A 62 6.78 -5.71 17.06
CA ASN A 62 5.37 -5.61 17.42
C ASN A 62 4.61 -4.79 16.38
N SER A 63 3.82 -5.48 15.55
CA SER A 63 3.09 -4.86 14.44
C SER A 63 2.01 -3.86 14.88
N ASP A 64 1.71 -3.74 16.16
CA ASP A 64 0.75 -2.77 16.67
C ASP A 64 1.14 -1.33 16.35
N TRP A 65 2.41 -1.08 16.01
CA TRP A 65 2.82 0.25 15.59
C TRP A 65 1.98 0.78 14.43
N ALA A 66 1.52 -0.09 13.56
CA ALA A 66 0.70 0.29 12.40
C ALA A 66 -0.67 0.82 12.80
N CYS A 67 -1.08 0.62 14.05
CA CYS A 67 -2.34 1.14 14.59
C CYS A 67 -2.19 2.55 15.18
N ASP A 68 -0.98 3.04 15.33
CA ASP A 68 -0.70 4.38 15.88
C ASP A 68 -0.79 5.43 14.77
N GLU A 69 -1.99 5.59 14.20
CA GLU A 69 -2.23 6.44 13.04
C GLU A 69 -2.13 7.92 13.39
N VAL A 70 -1.29 8.65 12.66
CA VAL A 70 -1.26 10.11 12.65
C VAL A 70 -1.61 10.67 11.27
N PHE A 71 -1.74 9.80 10.28
CA PHE A 71 -2.16 10.12 8.92
C PHE A 71 -2.83 8.90 8.30
N SER A 72 -3.86 9.12 7.49
CA SER A 72 -4.41 8.04 6.65
C SER A 72 -4.95 8.61 5.34
N SER A 73 -4.92 7.79 4.30
CA SER A 73 -5.53 8.10 3.01
C SER A 73 -6.92 7.47 2.89
N ARG A 74 -7.57 7.18 4.00
CA ARG A 74 -8.82 6.42 4.04
C ARG A 74 -9.94 7.03 3.20
N LYS A 75 -9.92 8.35 3.02
CA LYS A 75 -10.93 9.05 2.21
C LYS A 75 -10.72 8.91 0.71
N THR A 76 -9.51 8.56 0.29
CA THR A 76 -9.15 8.40 -1.11
C THR A 76 -8.37 7.09 -1.30
N PRO A 77 -9.02 5.95 -1.04
CA PRO A 77 -8.32 4.66 -1.14
C PRO A 77 -8.04 4.30 -2.59
N LEU A 78 -7.04 3.45 -2.78
CA LEU A 78 -6.81 2.78 -4.03
C LEU A 78 -7.81 1.63 -4.14
N ARG A 79 -8.48 1.48 -5.28
CA ARG A 79 -9.43 0.40 -5.53
C ARG A 79 -9.12 -0.28 -6.85
N TRP A 80 -9.23 -1.61 -6.87
CA TRP A 80 -9.04 -2.37 -8.10
C TRP A 80 -9.83 -3.68 -8.02
N LYS A 81 -9.90 -4.37 -9.15
CA LYS A 81 -10.55 -5.67 -9.24
C LYS A 81 -9.54 -6.74 -9.60
N SER A 82 -9.73 -7.91 -9.03
CA SER A 82 -8.92 -9.08 -9.35
C SER A 82 -9.71 -10.33 -8.99
N ASN A 83 -9.64 -11.35 -9.86
CA ASN A 83 -10.23 -12.65 -9.57
C ASN A 83 -9.23 -13.62 -8.96
N LYS A 84 -8.06 -13.14 -8.57
CA LYS A 84 -7.03 -13.95 -7.94
C LYS A 84 -7.29 -14.17 -6.46
N SER A 85 -6.63 -15.16 -5.89
CA SER A 85 -6.66 -15.38 -4.44
C SER A 85 -5.98 -14.23 -3.70
N TRP A 86 -6.27 -14.10 -2.41
CA TRP A 86 -5.67 -13.04 -1.60
C TRP A 86 -4.13 -13.13 -1.59
N GLU A 87 -3.57 -14.36 -1.64
CA GLU A 87 -2.11 -14.54 -1.68
C GLU A 87 -1.51 -13.92 -2.94
N LYS A 88 -2.16 -14.13 -4.08
CA LYS A 88 -1.71 -13.56 -5.35
C LYS A 88 -1.95 -12.06 -5.42
N VAL A 89 -3.02 -11.57 -4.82
CA VAL A 89 -3.28 -10.14 -4.72
C VAL A 89 -2.19 -9.48 -3.89
N LEU A 90 -1.83 -10.08 -2.75
CA LEU A 90 -0.76 -9.57 -1.90
C LEU A 90 0.59 -9.55 -2.63
N SER A 91 0.90 -10.63 -3.35
CA SER A 91 2.13 -10.75 -4.13
C SER A 91 2.19 -9.70 -5.24
N SER A 92 1.08 -9.46 -5.93
CA SER A 92 0.99 -8.42 -6.96
C SER A 92 1.17 -7.03 -6.36
N PHE A 93 0.59 -6.79 -5.20
CA PHE A 93 0.76 -5.52 -4.49
C PHE A 93 2.22 -5.31 -4.11
N GLN A 94 2.86 -6.33 -3.57
CA GLN A 94 4.29 -6.27 -3.24
C GLN A 94 5.12 -5.93 -4.47
N SER A 95 4.79 -6.50 -5.63
CA SER A 95 5.50 -6.26 -6.88
C SER A 95 5.41 -4.79 -7.31
N VAL A 96 4.21 -4.20 -7.31
CA VAL A 96 4.06 -2.79 -7.68
C VAL A 96 4.70 -1.87 -6.65
N LEU A 97 4.62 -2.22 -5.36
CA LEU A 97 5.27 -1.45 -4.31
C LEU A 97 6.79 -1.47 -4.49
N ASN A 98 7.37 -2.64 -4.74
CA ASN A 98 8.81 -2.77 -4.97
C ASN A 98 9.26 -1.94 -6.18
N THR A 99 8.48 -1.94 -7.26
CA THR A 99 8.78 -1.11 -8.43
C THR A 99 8.74 0.37 -8.05
N TYR A 100 7.73 0.78 -7.30
CA TYR A 100 7.62 2.17 -6.85
C TYR A 100 8.84 2.58 -6.00
N LEU A 101 9.29 1.71 -5.11
CA LEU A 101 10.42 2.02 -4.24
C LEU A 101 11.72 2.20 -5.01
N LYS A 102 11.81 1.67 -6.24
CA LYS A 102 12.99 1.84 -7.10
C LYS A 102 12.93 3.11 -7.93
N GLN A 103 11.76 3.56 -8.34
CA GLN A 103 11.63 4.62 -9.34
C GLN A 103 10.58 5.68 -9.02
N GLY A 104 9.81 5.52 -7.96
CA GLY A 104 8.71 6.42 -7.65
C GLY A 104 9.18 7.77 -7.13
N LYS A 105 8.34 8.78 -7.37
CA LYS A 105 8.63 10.17 -6.97
C LYS A 105 8.86 10.30 -5.46
N HIS A 106 8.11 9.57 -4.65
CA HIS A 106 8.22 9.63 -3.19
C HIS A 106 8.87 8.38 -2.58
N ALA A 107 9.61 7.62 -3.39
CA ALA A 107 10.28 6.41 -2.91
C ALA A 107 11.22 6.71 -1.74
N ARG A 108 11.98 7.79 -1.85
CA ARG A 108 12.91 8.19 -0.78
C ARG A 108 12.17 8.50 0.51
N LEU A 109 11.05 9.21 0.43
CA LEU A 109 10.23 9.52 1.60
C LEU A 109 9.81 8.25 2.33
N LEU A 110 9.34 7.25 1.59
CA LEU A 110 8.91 5.98 2.17
C LEU A 110 10.08 5.22 2.80
N LEU A 111 11.25 5.25 2.16
CA LEU A 111 12.41 4.49 2.62
C LEU A 111 13.21 5.18 3.73
N GLU A 112 13.06 6.48 3.90
CA GLU A 112 13.76 7.24 4.94
C GLU A 112 13.17 7.03 6.33
N LYS A 113 11.91 6.63 6.42
CA LYS A 113 11.26 6.44 7.70
C LYS A 113 11.83 5.21 8.41
N LYS A 114 11.57 5.10 9.71
CA LYS A 114 12.07 3.98 10.53
C LYS A 114 11.50 2.65 10.10
N GLY A 115 10.31 2.64 9.51
CA GLY A 115 9.68 1.42 9.03
C GLY A 115 8.74 1.66 7.88
N LEU A 116 8.58 0.62 7.07
CA LEU A 116 7.63 0.57 5.98
C LEU A 116 7.07 -0.85 5.94
N GLY A 117 5.75 -0.95 6.00
CA GLY A 117 5.07 -2.24 5.98
C GLY A 117 3.91 -2.27 5.02
N PHE A 118 3.43 -3.45 4.71
CA PHE A 118 2.21 -3.67 3.95
C PHE A 118 1.59 -4.99 4.36
N GLY A 119 0.29 -5.14 4.15
CA GLY A 119 -0.41 -6.37 4.43
C GLY A 119 -1.90 -6.16 4.54
N PHE A 120 -2.65 -7.27 4.56
CA PHE A 120 -4.08 -7.21 4.83
C PHE A 120 -4.30 -6.87 6.29
N VAL A 121 -5.33 -6.06 6.57
CA VAL A 121 -5.61 -5.59 7.93
C VAL A 121 -5.93 -6.72 8.90
N ASP A 122 -6.45 -7.83 8.40
CA ASP A 122 -6.76 -9.04 9.20
C ASP A 122 -5.71 -10.14 9.02
N GLY A 123 -4.59 -9.83 8.40
CA GLY A 123 -3.50 -10.77 8.17
C GLY A 123 -2.19 -10.29 8.79
N ASP A 124 -1.11 -10.90 8.32
CA ASP A 124 0.23 -10.58 8.83
C ASP A 124 0.80 -9.35 8.13
N LEU A 125 1.44 -8.50 8.92
CA LEU A 125 2.16 -7.35 8.40
C LEU A 125 3.52 -7.81 7.88
N VAL A 126 3.85 -7.38 6.66
CA VAL A 126 5.16 -7.64 6.05
C VAL A 126 5.97 -6.35 6.11
N LEU A 127 7.18 -6.44 6.67
CA LEU A 127 8.09 -5.30 6.67
C LEU A 127 8.94 -5.30 5.42
N VAL A 128 9.10 -4.11 4.85
CA VAL A 128 10.01 -3.91 3.71
C VAL A 128 11.40 -3.65 4.28
N SER A 129 12.36 -4.44 3.82
CA SER A 129 13.74 -4.32 4.28
C SER A 129 14.64 -3.70 3.20
#